data_41fc4c0312be801c2448c8893568b083
#
_entry.id   41fc4c0312be801c2448c8893568b083
#
_cell.length_a   1.000
_cell.length_b   1.000
_cell.length_c   1.000
_cell.angle_alpha   90.00
_cell.angle_beta   90.00
_cell.angle_gamma   90.00
#
_symmetry.space_group_name_H-M   'P 1'
#
loop_
_entity.id
_entity.type
_entity.pdbx_description
1 polymer ?
#
loop_
_entity_poly.entity_id
_entity_poly.type
_entity_poly.pdbx_seq_one_letter_code
_entity_poly.pdbx_strand_id
1 'polypeptide(L)'
;MVHLSTAQLIGYHVLTQRPPGHDSEAFFQQLSPEALYNHVFQQIDALRFFPQNIRYFLNLPVKVLINDDALLLKLCSSSSNITIKLQDPDIFYTLSTRQLSRLYKRIQQLEASGLPLWLDDFDEKMFATFSNKNWRLCGIKFDKKTFWHLVSELQKLRQAIFIGHKIATDVLMEGIETTEQRGIAFYAGATMEKDYLWPALLPDIY
;
A
#
# COMPACT_ATOMS: atom_id res chain seq x y z
N MET A 1 8.41 -7.62 -0.45
CA MET A 1 8.88 -6.31 -0.94
C MET A 1 10.36 -6.19 -0.65
N VAL A 2 11.11 -5.71 -1.58
CA VAL A 2 12.57 -5.70 -1.56
C VAL A 2 13.07 -4.30 -1.94
N HIS A 3 14.17 -3.89 -1.35
CA HIS A 3 14.82 -2.62 -1.70
C HIS A 3 15.63 -2.78 -2.99
N LEU A 4 15.43 -1.91 -3.97
CA LEU A 4 16.03 -2.02 -5.30
C LEU A 4 17.57 -1.99 -5.29
N SER A 5 18.16 -1.11 -4.49
CA SER A 5 19.62 -0.95 -4.46
C SER A 5 20.36 -2.06 -3.71
N THR A 6 19.76 -2.61 -2.65
CA THR A 6 20.42 -3.57 -1.75
C THR A 6 19.94 -5.00 -1.88
N ALA A 7 18.80 -5.21 -2.59
CA ALA A 7 18.07 -6.47 -2.64
C ALA A 7 17.65 -6.98 -1.23
N GLN A 8 17.63 -6.10 -0.24
CA GLN A 8 17.25 -6.43 1.12
C GLN A 8 15.73 -6.58 1.24
N LEU A 9 15.28 -7.64 1.90
CA LEU A 9 13.87 -7.81 2.24
C LEU A 9 13.44 -6.72 3.22
N ILE A 10 12.39 -5.98 2.84
CA ILE A 10 11.79 -4.93 3.68
C ILE A 10 10.63 -5.47 4.50
N GLY A 11 9.87 -6.39 3.94
CA GLY A 11 8.73 -6.99 4.60
C GLY A 11 7.82 -7.76 3.67
N TYR A 12 6.76 -8.31 4.23
CA TYR A 12 5.78 -9.13 3.52
C TYR A 12 4.45 -8.41 3.36
N HIS A 13 3.85 -8.57 2.20
CA HIS A 13 2.47 -8.17 1.96
C HIS A 13 1.55 -9.27 2.51
N VAL A 14 0.67 -8.91 3.42
CA VAL A 14 -0.34 -9.82 3.97
C VAL A 14 -1.49 -9.94 2.99
N LEU A 15 -1.66 -11.11 2.44
CA LEU A 15 -2.73 -11.41 1.49
C LEU A 15 -3.72 -12.38 2.12
N THR A 16 -5.00 -12.18 1.82
CA THR A 16 -6.05 -13.11 2.23
C THR A 16 -6.00 -14.34 1.33
N GLN A 17 -5.98 -15.50 1.95
CA GLN A 17 -6.19 -16.74 1.22
C GLN A 17 -7.64 -16.79 0.73
N ARG A 18 -7.81 -17.03 -0.57
CA ARG A 18 -9.10 -17.04 -1.25
C ARG A 18 -9.48 -18.45 -1.66
N PRO A 19 -10.77 -18.71 -1.79
CA PRO A 19 -11.22 -19.93 -2.45
C PRO A 19 -10.66 -20.02 -3.88
N PRO A 20 -10.26 -21.20 -4.35
CA PRO A 20 -9.78 -21.37 -5.73
C PRO A 20 -10.80 -20.85 -6.76
N GLY A 21 -10.31 -20.19 -7.80
CA GLY A 21 -11.14 -19.72 -8.92
C GLY A 21 -11.80 -18.34 -8.74
N HIS A 22 -11.64 -17.66 -7.62
CA HIS A 22 -12.17 -16.30 -7.43
C HIS A 22 -11.12 -15.23 -7.74
N ASP A 23 -11.53 -14.21 -8.51
CA ASP A 23 -10.77 -12.98 -8.66
C ASP A 23 -10.70 -12.23 -7.33
N SER A 24 -9.51 -11.72 -6.99
CA SER A 24 -9.25 -11.00 -5.74
C SER A 24 -10.07 -9.75 -5.59
N GLU A 25 -10.05 -8.94 -6.62
CA GLU A 25 -10.68 -7.64 -6.62
C GLU A 25 -12.20 -7.79 -6.55
N ALA A 26 -12.76 -8.67 -7.38
CA ALA A 26 -14.19 -8.97 -7.37
C ALA A 26 -14.67 -9.53 -6.01
N PHE A 27 -13.85 -10.36 -5.35
CA PHE A 27 -14.18 -10.89 -4.03
C PHE A 27 -14.28 -9.77 -2.98
N PHE A 28 -13.29 -8.89 -2.89
CA PHE A 28 -13.29 -7.82 -1.90
C PHE A 28 -14.34 -6.74 -2.17
N GLN A 29 -14.66 -6.46 -3.44
CA GLN A 29 -15.71 -5.52 -3.81
C GLN A 29 -17.12 -5.97 -3.37
N GLN A 30 -17.36 -7.28 -3.25
CA GLN A 30 -18.62 -7.86 -2.81
C GLN A 30 -18.79 -7.90 -1.29
N LEU A 31 -17.72 -7.72 -0.52
CA LEU A 31 -17.80 -7.75 0.93
C LEU A 31 -18.51 -6.51 1.48
N SER A 32 -19.37 -6.75 2.48
CA SER A 32 -19.95 -5.64 3.25
C SER A 32 -18.85 -4.87 4.01
N PRO A 33 -19.08 -3.59 4.36
CA PRO A 33 -18.15 -2.83 5.20
C PRO A 33 -17.80 -3.54 6.51
N GLU A 34 -18.77 -4.22 7.13
CA GLU A 34 -18.58 -4.99 8.36
C GLU A 34 -17.67 -6.21 8.13
N ALA A 35 -17.87 -6.94 7.02
CA ALA A 35 -17.01 -8.07 6.67
C ALA A 35 -15.58 -7.63 6.40
N LEU A 36 -15.37 -6.52 5.71
CA LEU A 36 -14.06 -5.92 5.48
C LEU A 36 -13.38 -5.50 6.79
N TYR A 37 -14.13 -4.86 7.70
CA TYR A 37 -13.66 -4.50 9.02
C TYR A 37 -13.19 -5.72 9.82
N ASN A 38 -14.05 -6.73 9.94
CA ASN A 38 -13.74 -7.97 10.66
C ASN A 38 -12.50 -8.66 10.08
N HIS A 39 -12.36 -8.63 8.75
CA HIS A 39 -11.20 -9.18 8.07
C HIS A 39 -9.90 -8.47 8.46
N VAL A 40 -9.86 -7.14 8.43
CA VAL A 40 -8.68 -6.36 8.84
C VAL A 40 -8.35 -6.61 10.31
N PHE A 41 -9.36 -6.68 11.18
CA PHE A 41 -9.19 -6.99 12.59
C PHE A 41 -8.53 -8.35 12.80
N GLN A 42 -9.02 -9.39 12.12
CA GLN A 42 -8.44 -10.74 12.18
C GLN A 42 -6.99 -10.77 11.72
N GLN A 43 -6.66 -10.03 10.66
CA GLN A 43 -5.28 -9.93 10.18
C GLN A 43 -4.37 -9.27 11.22
N ILE A 44 -4.79 -8.16 11.83
CA ILE A 44 -4.02 -7.48 12.89
C ILE A 44 -3.79 -8.41 14.07
N ASP A 45 -4.83 -9.14 14.50
CA ASP A 45 -4.71 -10.06 15.64
C ASP A 45 -3.81 -11.26 15.32
N ALA A 46 -3.91 -11.80 14.11
CA ALA A 46 -3.05 -12.90 13.66
C ALA A 46 -1.57 -12.49 13.63
N LEU A 47 -1.26 -11.27 13.23
CA LEU A 47 0.13 -10.79 13.14
C LEU A 47 0.85 -10.71 14.49
N ARG A 48 0.14 -10.76 15.62
CA ARG A 48 0.74 -10.83 16.96
C ARG A 48 1.52 -12.12 17.18
N PHE A 49 1.20 -13.17 16.45
CA PHE A 49 1.84 -14.49 16.54
C PHE A 49 3.01 -14.64 15.56
N PHE A 50 3.25 -13.64 14.71
CA PHE A 50 4.33 -13.65 13.72
C PHE A 50 5.57 -12.91 14.22
N PRO A 51 6.76 -13.15 13.63
CA PRO A 51 8.01 -12.49 14.03
C PRO A 51 7.90 -10.97 14.06
N GLN A 52 8.18 -10.34 15.18
CA GLN A 52 8.01 -8.90 15.39
C GLN A 52 9.14 -8.05 14.79
N ASN A 53 10.21 -8.67 14.36
CA ASN A 53 11.33 -8.03 13.66
C ASN A 53 11.13 -7.92 12.14
N ILE A 54 9.98 -8.36 11.64
CA ILE A 54 9.61 -8.32 10.21
C ILE A 54 8.47 -7.33 10.04
N ARG A 55 8.51 -6.54 8.97
CA ARG A 55 7.44 -5.60 8.62
C ARG A 55 6.34 -6.30 7.81
N TYR A 56 5.09 -6.03 8.16
CA TYR A 56 3.92 -6.58 7.49
C TYR A 56 3.07 -5.45 6.91
N PHE A 57 2.79 -5.53 5.61
CA PHE A 57 2.00 -4.55 4.87
C PHE A 57 0.56 -5.06 4.75
N LEU A 58 -0.36 -4.38 5.44
CA LEU A 58 -1.77 -4.69 5.44
C LEU A 58 -2.54 -3.76 4.51
N ASN A 59 -3.42 -4.34 3.71
CA ASN A 59 -4.35 -3.57 2.89
C ASN A 59 -5.54 -3.07 3.73
N LEU A 60 -5.84 -1.79 3.61
CA LEU A 60 -6.96 -1.14 4.27
C LEU A 60 -7.77 -0.32 3.28
N PRO A 61 -9.01 -0.75 2.94
CA PRO A 61 -9.87 0.06 2.10
C PRO A 61 -10.20 1.40 2.75
N VAL A 62 -10.06 2.49 1.99
CA VAL A 62 -10.28 3.86 2.48
C VAL A 62 -11.69 4.02 3.08
N LYS A 63 -12.71 3.40 2.48
CA LYS A 63 -14.10 3.46 2.98
C LYS A 63 -14.27 2.90 4.39
N VAL A 64 -13.47 1.89 4.77
CA VAL A 64 -13.51 1.31 6.12
C VAL A 64 -12.85 2.27 7.10
N LEU A 65 -11.71 2.82 6.76
CA LEU A 65 -11.02 3.81 7.60
C LEU A 65 -11.89 5.03 7.90
N ILE A 66 -12.67 5.52 6.94
CA ILE A 66 -13.52 6.72 7.14
C ILE A 66 -14.64 6.46 8.16
N ASN A 67 -15.19 5.25 8.23
CA ASN A 67 -16.45 5.00 8.93
C ASN A 67 -16.28 4.38 10.32
N ASP A 68 -15.10 3.83 10.65
CA ASP A 68 -14.93 3.01 11.84
C ASP A 68 -13.93 3.61 12.84
N ASP A 69 -14.44 4.01 14.02
CA ASP A 69 -13.62 4.55 15.09
C ASP A 69 -12.91 3.46 15.91
N ALA A 70 -13.52 2.28 16.04
CA ALA A 70 -12.91 1.16 16.76
C ALA A 70 -11.71 0.61 16.00
N LEU A 71 -11.80 0.53 14.66
CA LEU A 71 -10.67 0.16 13.83
C LEU A 71 -9.53 1.17 13.96
N LEU A 72 -9.83 2.47 13.96
CA LEU A 72 -8.81 3.50 14.14
C LEU A 72 -8.05 3.33 15.46
N LEU A 73 -8.78 3.12 16.56
CA LEU A 73 -8.17 2.86 17.88
C LEU A 73 -7.31 1.58 17.88
N LYS A 74 -7.80 0.52 17.25
CA LYS A 74 -7.06 -0.73 17.10
C LYS A 74 -5.76 -0.54 16.31
N LEU A 75 -5.81 0.19 15.21
CA LEU A 75 -4.64 0.51 14.38
C LEU A 75 -3.64 1.35 15.18
N CYS A 76 -4.07 2.40 15.87
CA CYS A 76 -3.21 3.25 16.70
C CYS A 76 -2.51 2.48 17.85
N SER A 77 -3.10 1.36 18.30
CA SER A 77 -2.54 0.46 19.32
C SER A 77 -1.81 -0.76 18.74
N SER A 78 -1.67 -0.83 17.43
CA SER A 78 -1.01 -1.96 16.76
C SER A 78 0.49 -1.96 16.95
N SER A 79 1.10 -3.10 16.69
CA SER A 79 2.55 -3.27 16.72
C SER A 79 3.25 -2.37 15.69
N SER A 80 4.42 -1.85 16.05
CA SER A 80 5.25 -0.99 15.20
C SER A 80 5.76 -1.65 13.90
N ASN A 81 5.60 -2.96 13.78
CA ASN A 81 5.98 -3.71 12.58
C ASN A 81 4.87 -3.78 11.52
N ILE A 82 3.70 -3.20 11.78
CA ILE A 82 2.61 -3.12 10.82
C ILE A 82 2.74 -1.82 10.00
N THR A 83 2.52 -1.93 8.71
CA THR A 83 2.39 -0.80 7.77
C THR A 83 1.04 -0.91 7.08
N ILE A 84 0.28 0.15 7.07
CA ILE A 84 -1.02 0.20 6.42
C ILE A 84 -0.88 0.70 4.98
N LYS A 85 -1.46 -0.05 4.05
CA LYS A 85 -1.60 0.33 2.64
C LYS A 85 -3.06 0.72 2.38
N LEU A 86 -3.27 2.01 2.14
CA LEU A 86 -4.58 2.54 1.76
C LEU A 86 -4.91 2.10 0.34
N GLN A 87 -5.96 1.28 0.21
CA GLN A 87 -6.45 0.77 -1.06
C GLN A 87 -7.56 1.64 -1.64
N ASP A 88 -7.88 1.41 -2.91
CA ASP A 88 -8.96 2.09 -3.66
C ASP A 88 -8.77 3.62 -3.69
N PRO A 89 -7.61 4.13 -4.12
CA PRO A 89 -7.35 5.57 -4.10
C PRO A 89 -8.32 6.34 -4.99
N ASP A 90 -8.95 5.74 -5.99
CA ASP A 90 -9.99 6.35 -6.81
C ASP A 90 -11.19 6.86 -6.00
N ILE A 91 -11.42 6.29 -4.82
CA ILE A 91 -12.49 6.75 -3.93
C ILE A 91 -12.30 8.22 -3.50
N PHE A 92 -11.06 8.71 -3.45
CA PHE A 92 -10.77 10.10 -3.10
C PHE A 92 -11.48 11.11 -4.00
N TYR A 93 -11.76 10.75 -5.27
CA TYR A 93 -12.47 11.60 -6.21
C TYR A 93 -13.99 11.62 -5.98
N THR A 94 -14.52 10.63 -5.27
CA THR A 94 -15.98 10.48 -5.01
C THR A 94 -16.39 10.94 -3.61
N LEU A 95 -15.41 11.16 -2.70
CA LEU A 95 -15.69 11.58 -1.34
C LEU A 95 -16.20 13.03 -1.28
N SER A 96 -17.24 13.25 -0.49
CA SER A 96 -17.67 14.60 -0.12
C SER A 96 -16.58 15.33 0.68
N THR A 97 -16.63 16.65 0.71
CA THR A 97 -15.69 17.49 1.50
C THR A 97 -15.64 17.07 2.98
N ARG A 98 -16.79 16.68 3.55
CA ARG A 98 -16.88 16.21 4.94
C ARG A 98 -16.13 14.87 5.14
N GLN A 99 -16.30 13.94 4.21
CA GLN A 99 -15.62 12.64 4.25
C GLN A 99 -14.11 12.80 4.05
N LEU A 100 -13.69 13.62 3.10
CA LEU A 100 -12.27 13.95 2.90
C LEU A 100 -11.64 14.57 4.15
N SER A 101 -12.33 15.51 4.80
CA SER A 101 -11.86 16.13 6.02
C SER A 101 -11.73 15.11 7.17
N ARG A 102 -12.68 14.17 7.28
CA ARG A 102 -12.64 13.09 8.27
C ARG A 102 -11.49 12.12 7.98
N LEU A 103 -11.33 11.71 6.73
CA LEU A 103 -10.23 10.83 6.32
C LEU A 103 -8.88 11.46 6.62
N TYR A 104 -8.69 12.74 6.28
CA TYR A 104 -7.47 13.47 6.57
C TYR A 104 -7.12 13.48 8.06
N LYS A 105 -8.10 13.78 8.94
CA LYS A 105 -7.89 13.71 10.38
C LYS A 105 -7.48 12.32 10.87
N ARG A 106 -8.07 11.25 10.30
CA ARG A 106 -7.73 9.88 10.67
C ARG A 106 -6.33 9.48 10.22
N ILE A 107 -5.94 9.89 9.03
CA ILE A 107 -4.57 9.70 8.54
C ILE A 107 -3.59 10.40 9.49
N GLN A 108 -3.84 11.64 9.88
CA GLN A 108 -3.01 12.35 10.85
C GLN A 108 -2.93 11.65 12.21
N GLN A 109 -4.01 11.05 12.68
CA GLN A 109 -4.03 10.28 13.92
C GLN A 109 -3.17 9.01 13.83
N LEU A 110 -3.24 8.30 12.70
CA LEU A 110 -2.39 7.13 12.44
C LEU A 110 -0.91 7.51 12.35
N GLU A 111 -0.59 8.58 11.63
CA GLU A 111 0.79 9.12 11.57
C GLU A 111 1.30 9.51 12.93
N ALA A 112 0.48 10.21 13.73
CA ALA A 112 0.84 10.62 15.10
C ALA A 112 1.04 9.42 16.05
N SER A 113 0.38 8.30 15.80
CA SER A 113 0.63 7.04 16.54
C SER A 113 1.91 6.30 16.09
N GLY A 114 2.61 6.81 15.09
CA GLY A 114 3.82 6.20 14.55
C GLY A 114 3.55 5.05 13.57
N LEU A 115 2.30 4.85 13.14
CA LEU A 115 1.93 3.80 12.19
C LEU A 115 2.28 4.24 10.76
N PRO A 116 3.18 3.51 10.05
CA PRO A 116 3.54 3.86 8.69
C PRO A 116 2.36 3.69 7.73
N LEU A 117 2.12 4.70 6.90
CA LEU A 117 1.06 4.69 5.90
C LEU A 117 1.65 4.71 4.50
N TRP A 118 1.07 3.87 3.66
CA TRP A 118 1.34 3.77 2.24
C TRP A 118 0.08 3.99 1.43
N LEU A 119 0.22 4.52 0.23
CA LEU A 119 -0.85 4.56 -0.76
C LEU A 119 -0.63 3.45 -1.78
N ASP A 120 -1.64 2.62 -1.97
CA ASP A 120 -1.63 1.55 -2.98
C ASP A 120 -2.17 2.09 -4.32
N ASP A 121 -1.79 1.44 -5.42
CA ASP A 121 -2.27 1.69 -6.79
C ASP A 121 -2.26 3.18 -7.20
N PHE A 122 -1.16 3.85 -6.85
CA PHE A 122 -0.95 5.26 -7.16
C PHE A 122 -0.76 5.47 -8.66
N ASP A 123 -1.44 6.48 -9.19
CA ASP A 123 -1.27 6.97 -10.56
C ASP A 123 -1.01 8.49 -10.60
N GLU A 124 -0.60 8.98 -11.77
CA GLU A 124 -0.29 10.41 -11.95
C GLU A 124 -1.47 11.34 -11.67
N LYS A 125 -2.72 10.87 -11.87
CA LYS A 125 -3.93 11.68 -11.66
C LYS A 125 -4.14 12.03 -10.20
N MET A 126 -3.60 11.19 -9.30
CA MET A 126 -3.73 11.39 -7.84
C MET A 126 -2.79 12.46 -7.30
N PHE A 127 -1.74 12.81 -8.05
CA PHE A 127 -0.75 13.77 -7.59
C PHE A 127 -1.36 15.08 -7.09
N ALA A 128 -2.26 15.69 -7.87
CA ALA A 128 -2.89 16.97 -7.48
C ALA A 128 -3.69 16.86 -6.18
N THR A 129 -4.31 15.70 -5.93
CA THR A 129 -5.10 15.46 -4.71
C THR A 129 -4.22 15.38 -3.47
N PHE A 130 -3.06 14.76 -3.59
CA PHE A 130 -2.15 14.51 -2.47
C PHE A 130 -1.14 15.66 -2.26
N SER A 131 -0.60 16.25 -3.32
CA SER A 131 0.39 17.34 -3.21
C SER A 131 -0.14 18.59 -2.53
N ASN A 132 -1.42 18.90 -2.71
CA ASN A 132 -2.04 20.10 -2.14
C ASN A 132 -2.35 20.00 -0.63
N LYS A 133 -2.12 18.86 0.01
CA LYS A 133 -2.55 18.60 1.41
C LYS A 133 -1.41 18.33 2.38
N ASN A 134 -0.16 18.53 1.99
CA ASN A 134 1.02 18.25 2.82
C ASN A 134 1.01 16.84 3.46
N TRP A 135 0.46 15.87 2.76
CA TRP A 135 0.53 14.49 3.21
C TRP A 135 1.97 13.99 3.03
N ARG A 136 2.53 13.42 4.09
CA ARG A 136 3.85 12.80 4.07
C ARG A 136 3.66 11.31 4.35
N LEU A 137 3.35 10.57 3.30
CA LEU A 137 3.25 9.13 3.40
C LEU A 137 4.65 8.50 3.53
N CYS A 138 4.73 7.35 4.18
CA CYS A 138 5.97 6.58 4.22
C CYS A 138 6.30 6.02 2.84
N GLY A 139 5.29 5.64 2.05
CA GLY A 139 5.50 5.16 0.69
C GLY A 139 4.26 5.22 -0.18
N ILE A 140 4.51 5.08 -1.47
CA ILE A 140 3.49 4.86 -2.50
C ILE A 140 3.87 3.65 -3.35
N LYS A 141 2.86 2.95 -3.85
CA LYS A 141 3.06 1.85 -4.80
C LYS A 141 2.41 2.19 -6.13
N PHE A 142 3.20 2.24 -7.19
CA PHE A 142 2.69 2.28 -8.54
C PHE A 142 2.16 0.91 -8.96
N ASP A 143 0.95 0.88 -9.54
CA ASP A 143 0.38 -0.31 -10.12
C ASP A 143 1.21 -0.84 -11.29
N LYS A 144 1.22 -2.15 -11.46
CA LYS A 144 1.95 -2.83 -12.55
C LYS A 144 1.59 -2.32 -13.95
N LYS A 145 0.32 -1.98 -14.21
CA LYS A 145 -0.11 -1.46 -15.51
C LYS A 145 0.53 -0.10 -15.79
N THR A 146 0.61 0.76 -14.77
CA THR A 146 1.30 2.05 -14.86
C THR A 146 2.78 1.86 -15.15
N PHE A 147 3.45 0.95 -14.45
CA PHE A 147 4.86 0.64 -14.71
C PHE A 147 5.08 0.10 -16.12
N TRP A 148 4.31 -0.90 -16.55
CA TRP A 148 4.42 -1.49 -17.90
C TRP A 148 4.16 -0.47 -19.02
N HIS A 149 3.27 0.49 -18.78
CA HIS A 149 3.04 1.59 -19.73
C HIS A 149 4.23 2.53 -19.82
N LEU A 150 4.89 2.83 -18.70
CA LEU A 150 5.95 3.83 -18.62
C LEU A 150 7.36 3.27 -18.80
N VAL A 151 7.57 1.95 -18.66
CA VAL A 151 8.92 1.35 -18.66
C VAL A 151 9.69 1.56 -19.95
N SER A 152 9.02 1.70 -21.10
CA SER A 152 9.64 2.04 -22.39
C SER A 152 9.94 3.54 -22.55
N GLU A 153 9.41 4.40 -21.67
CA GLU A 153 9.53 5.84 -21.73
C GLU A 153 10.22 6.40 -20.48
N LEU A 154 11.53 6.14 -20.37
CA LEU A 154 12.33 6.43 -19.16
C LEU A 154 12.11 7.85 -18.61
N GLN A 155 11.96 8.86 -19.46
CA GLN A 155 11.76 10.25 -19.01
C GLN A 155 10.41 10.42 -18.31
N LYS A 156 9.35 9.81 -18.83
CA LYS A 156 8.02 9.83 -18.20
C LYS A 156 8.02 9.05 -16.90
N LEU A 157 8.68 7.88 -16.88
CA LEU A 157 8.82 7.09 -15.68
C LEU A 157 9.56 7.87 -14.58
N ARG A 158 10.67 8.54 -14.92
CA ARG A 158 11.42 9.42 -13.99
C ARG A 158 10.55 10.55 -13.45
N GLN A 159 9.76 11.17 -14.31
CA GLN A 159 8.85 12.24 -13.92
C GLN A 159 7.77 11.73 -12.95
N ALA A 160 7.15 10.58 -13.24
CA ALA A 160 6.15 9.97 -12.37
C ALA A 160 6.75 9.62 -10.99
N ILE A 161 7.93 9.01 -10.95
CA ILE A 161 8.63 8.67 -9.69
C ILE A 161 9.02 9.93 -8.92
N PHE A 162 9.53 10.97 -9.60
CA PHE A 162 9.84 12.25 -8.97
C PHE A 162 8.60 12.89 -8.32
N ILE A 163 7.46 12.82 -9.00
CA ILE A 163 6.17 13.24 -8.44
C ILE A 163 5.84 12.42 -7.20
N GLY A 164 6.02 11.10 -7.26
CA GLY A 164 5.82 10.22 -6.10
C GLY A 164 6.65 10.64 -4.89
N HIS A 165 7.91 11.00 -5.07
CA HIS A 165 8.78 11.47 -4.00
C HIS A 165 8.40 12.84 -3.41
N LYS A 166 7.48 13.60 -4.03
CA LYS A 166 6.93 14.82 -3.43
C LYS A 166 5.94 14.53 -2.31
N ILE A 167 5.34 13.35 -2.30
CA ILE A 167 4.28 12.96 -1.35
C ILE A 167 4.68 11.79 -0.44
N ALA A 168 5.72 11.03 -0.80
CA ALA A 168 6.17 9.87 -0.04
C ALA A 168 7.70 9.74 -0.02
N THR A 169 8.21 9.10 1.03
CA THR A 169 9.65 8.79 1.15
C THR A 169 10.03 7.67 0.19
N ASP A 170 9.26 6.60 0.17
CA ASP A 170 9.51 5.42 -0.65
C ASP A 170 8.58 5.35 -1.84
N VAL A 171 9.14 4.97 -2.99
CA VAL A 171 8.39 4.72 -4.22
C VAL A 171 8.65 3.29 -4.66
N LEU A 172 7.60 2.48 -4.62
CA LEU A 172 7.63 1.07 -4.99
C LEU A 172 7.02 0.88 -6.38
N MET A 173 7.74 0.15 -7.23
CA MET A 173 7.23 -0.33 -8.51
C MET A 173 6.74 -1.77 -8.38
N GLU A 174 5.51 -2.03 -8.84
CA GLU A 174 4.96 -3.38 -8.97
C GLU A 174 5.06 -3.86 -10.42
N GLY A 175 5.26 -5.18 -10.61
CA GLY A 175 5.27 -5.79 -11.94
C GLY A 175 6.61 -5.77 -12.65
N ILE A 176 7.70 -5.70 -11.92
CA ILE A 176 9.06 -5.90 -12.45
C ILE A 176 9.27 -7.40 -12.67
N GLU A 177 9.44 -7.84 -13.91
CA GLU A 177 9.53 -9.26 -14.27
C GLU A 177 10.92 -9.63 -14.78
N THR A 178 11.76 -8.63 -15.09
CA THR A 178 13.11 -8.85 -15.63
C THR A 178 14.15 -7.99 -14.93
N THR A 179 15.41 -8.45 -14.97
CA THR A 179 16.55 -7.68 -14.46
C THR A 179 16.72 -6.34 -15.18
N GLU A 180 16.37 -6.28 -16.46
CA GLU A 180 16.40 -5.04 -17.24
C GLU A 180 15.36 -4.04 -16.71
N GLN A 181 14.12 -4.46 -16.54
CA GLN A 181 13.07 -3.62 -15.95
C GLN A 181 13.44 -3.14 -14.55
N ARG A 182 14.08 -4.01 -13.75
CA ARG A 182 14.61 -3.64 -12.44
C ARG A 182 15.65 -2.52 -12.54
N GLY A 183 16.58 -2.64 -13.48
CA GLY A 183 17.58 -1.61 -13.75
C GLY A 183 16.92 -0.29 -14.16
N ILE A 184 15.93 -0.33 -15.06
CA ILE A 184 15.20 0.85 -15.50
C ILE A 184 14.49 1.55 -14.33
N ALA A 185 13.77 0.79 -13.49
CA ALA A 185 13.08 1.33 -12.31
C ALA A 185 14.05 1.98 -11.33
N PHE A 186 15.18 1.31 -11.06
CA PHE A 186 16.24 1.84 -10.19
C PHE A 186 16.83 3.15 -10.74
N TYR A 187 17.22 3.19 -12.01
CA TYR A 187 17.75 4.41 -12.66
C TYR A 187 16.71 5.52 -12.78
N ALA A 188 15.44 5.18 -12.83
CA ALA A 188 14.35 6.15 -12.79
C ALA A 188 14.15 6.76 -11.41
N GLY A 189 14.70 6.14 -10.33
CA GLY A 189 14.66 6.66 -8.97
C GLY A 189 13.70 5.92 -8.03
N ALA A 190 13.12 4.79 -8.45
CA ALA A 190 12.33 3.96 -7.55
C ALA A 190 13.20 3.39 -6.42
N THR A 191 12.66 3.29 -5.20
CA THR A 191 13.40 2.80 -4.03
C THR A 191 13.14 1.31 -3.77
N MET A 192 11.96 0.82 -4.13
CA MET A 192 11.50 -0.53 -3.82
C MET A 192 10.84 -1.21 -5.01
N GLU A 193 10.81 -2.54 -4.93
CA GLU A 193 10.11 -3.42 -5.86
C GLU A 193 9.24 -4.43 -5.12
N LYS A 194 8.16 -4.84 -5.78
CA LYS A 194 7.35 -5.99 -5.39
C LYS A 194 7.15 -6.86 -6.62
N ASP A 195 7.64 -8.09 -6.56
CA ASP A 195 7.75 -8.95 -7.73
C ASP A 195 7.37 -10.39 -7.52
N TYR A 196 7.14 -11.03 -8.66
CA TYR A 196 7.08 -12.48 -8.81
C TYR A 196 8.48 -13.14 -8.88
N LEU A 197 9.55 -12.37 -8.93
CA LEU A 197 10.93 -12.88 -8.86
C LEU A 197 11.26 -13.51 -7.50
N TRP A 198 10.46 -13.21 -6.47
CA TRP A 198 10.68 -13.72 -5.12
C TRP A 198 9.55 -14.70 -4.74
N PRO A 199 9.90 -15.90 -4.22
CA PRO A 199 8.86 -16.86 -3.84
C PRO A 199 7.94 -16.29 -2.78
N ALA A 200 6.63 -16.54 -2.93
CA ALA A 200 5.68 -16.28 -1.86
C ALA A 200 5.99 -17.23 -0.70
N LEU A 201 6.13 -16.67 0.50
CA LEU A 201 6.15 -17.49 1.71
C LEU A 201 4.71 -17.83 2.04
N LEU A 202 4.36 -19.09 1.93
CA LEU A 202 3.16 -19.63 2.56
C LEU A 202 3.54 -19.90 4.02
N PRO A 203 2.76 -19.42 5.01
CA PRO A 203 2.96 -19.87 6.37
C PRO A 203 2.74 -21.38 6.40
N ASP A 204 3.70 -22.12 6.94
CA ASP A 204 3.49 -23.52 7.30
C ASP A 204 2.38 -23.51 8.36
N ILE A 205 1.17 -23.81 7.93
CA ILE A 205 0.03 -24.00 8.83
C ILE A 205 0.21 -25.41 9.40
N TYR A 206 0.86 -25.50 10.56
CA TYR A 206 0.82 -26.68 11.40
C TYR A 206 -0.35 -26.59 12.38
#